data_b66e9fc867aab88b273b6fe4e0b2aa0a
#
_entry.id   b66e9fc867aab88b273b6fe4e0b2aa0a
#
_cell.length_a   1.000
_cell.length_b   1.000
_cell.length_c   1.000
_cell.angle_alpha   90.00
_cell.angle_beta   90.00
_cell.angle_gamma   90.00
#
_symmetry.space_group_name_H-M   'P 1'
#
loop_
_entity.id
_entity.type
_entity.pdbx_description
1 polymer ?
#
loop_
_entity_poly.entity_id
_entity_poly.type
_entity_poly.pdbx_seq_one_letter_code
_entity_poly.pdbx_strand_id
1 'polypeptide(L)'
;KQKPQYTYNAGGDAKIAVSSALNLDLTINPDFSQVEVDRQLTNLTRFSLFFPEQRQFFVENSDLFQSFGFRQIRPFFSRRIGLDNGNIIPILGGARLSGKPNKNWRIGVLDMQTAKTVVNDKDVFGQNYFVTAVQRNVFERSNIAMIFVNRQQLDTTGVSATNFNR
;
A
#
# COMPACT_ATOMS: atom_id res chain seq x y z
N LYS A 1 -20.93 -21.41 28.40
CA LYS A 1 -21.55 -20.59 27.33
C LYS A 1 -20.74 -19.33 27.23
N GLN A 2 -19.88 -19.23 26.21
CA GLN A 2 -19.17 -17.99 25.88
C GLN A 2 -20.19 -16.97 25.38
N LYS A 3 -20.20 -15.76 25.96
CA LYS A 3 -21.01 -14.64 25.47
C LYS A 3 -20.48 -14.23 24.11
N PRO A 4 -21.33 -13.98 23.11
CA PRO A 4 -20.89 -13.46 21.84
C PRO A 4 -20.24 -12.07 22.06
N GLN A 5 -18.99 -11.93 21.65
CA GLN A 5 -18.28 -10.67 21.70
C GLN A 5 -18.52 -9.97 20.35
N TYR A 6 -19.33 -8.92 20.40
CA TYR A 6 -19.58 -8.09 19.22
C TYR A 6 -18.46 -7.05 19.09
N THR A 7 -17.73 -7.09 18.02
CA THR A 7 -16.73 -6.05 17.66
C THR A 7 -17.35 -5.20 16.57
N TYR A 8 -17.51 -3.91 16.82
CA TYR A 8 -17.94 -2.95 15.81
C TYR A 8 -16.71 -2.34 15.15
N ASN A 9 -16.70 -2.36 13.83
CA ASN A 9 -15.65 -1.74 13.03
C ASN A 9 -16.32 -0.78 12.04
N ALA A 10 -15.93 0.47 12.02
CA ALA A 10 -16.45 1.48 11.12
C ALA A 10 -15.29 2.14 10.37
N GLY A 11 -15.44 2.28 9.08
CA GLY A 11 -14.49 2.93 8.21
C GLY A 11 -15.22 3.73 7.13
N GLY A 12 -14.47 4.45 6.33
CA GLY A 12 -15.04 5.24 5.25
C GLY A 12 -14.01 5.66 4.22
N ASP A 13 -14.50 5.80 2.98
CA ASP A 13 -13.73 6.26 1.85
C ASP A 13 -14.35 7.55 1.30
N ALA A 14 -13.48 8.47 0.86
CA ALA A 14 -13.90 9.70 0.19
C ALA A 14 -13.08 9.91 -1.07
N LYS A 15 -13.74 10.31 -2.14
CA LYS A 15 -13.11 10.66 -3.41
C LYS A 15 -13.42 12.10 -3.76
N ILE A 16 -12.39 12.90 -3.91
CA ILE A 16 -12.47 14.35 -4.14
C ILE A 16 -11.77 14.68 -5.45
N ALA A 17 -12.47 15.28 -6.39
CA ALA A 17 -11.86 15.86 -7.57
C ALA A 17 -11.18 17.18 -7.19
N VAL A 18 -9.87 17.17 -7.03
CA VAL A 18 -9.06 18.36 -6.73
C VAL A 18 -9.04 19.30 -7.94
N SER A 19 -9.01 18.70 -9.12
CA SER A 19 -9.16 19.41 -10.40
C SER A 19 -9.80 18.48 -11.43
N SER A 20 -10.06 18.97 -12.63
CA SER A 20 -10.53 18.14 -13.74
C SER A 20 -9.55 17.02 -14.14
N ALA A 21 -8.32 17.06 -13.63
CA ALA A 21 -7.24 16.17 -14.00
C ALA A 21 -6.63 15.39 -12.82
N LEU A 22 -6.98 15.76 -11.58
CA LEU A 22 -6.41 15.21 -10.36
C LEU A 22 -7.50 14.79 -9.39
N ASN A 23 -7.42 13.56 -8.90
CA ASN A 23 -8.28 13.00 -7.89
C ASN A 23 -7.50 12.73 -6.60
N LEU A 24 -8.12 13.07 -5.48
CA LEU A 24 -7.69 12.73 -4.14
C LEU A 24 -8.64 11.67 -3.59
N ASP A 25 -8.11 10.51 -3.29
CA ASP A 25 -8.82 9.42 -2.62
C ASP A 25 -8.33 9.36 -1.17
N LEU A 26 -9.26 9.38 -0.24
CA LEU A 26 -9.00 9.26 1.20
C LEU A 26 -9.65 8.00 1.72
N THR A 27 -8.98 7.31 2.64
CA THR A 27 -9.54 6.16 3.32
C THR A 27 -9.20 6.20 4.80
N ILE A 28 -10.16 5.86 5.64
CA ILE A 28 -10.01 5.75 7.10
C ILE A 28 -10.54 4.39 7.51
N ASN A 29 -9.72 3.63 8.23
CA ASN A 29 -10.05 2.30 8.73
C ASN A 29 -10.74 1.43 7.65
N PRO A 30 -10.09 1.24 6.48
CA PRO A 30 -10.69 0.51 5.38
C PRO A 30 -10.98 -0.94 5.77
N ASP A 31 -12.16 -1.41 5.40
CA ASP A 31 -12.52 -2.82 5.59
C ASP A 31 -11.80 -3.69 4.56
N PHE A 32 -10.92 -4.54 5.04
CA PHE A 32 -10.22 -5.54 4.23
C PHE A 32 -10.75 -6.96 4.42
N SER A 33 -11.97 -7.12 4.90
CA SER A 33 -12.60 -8.44 5.05
C SER A 33 -12.69 -9.22 3.74
N GLN A 34 -12.62 -8.52 2.59
CA GLN A 34 -12.57 -9.12 1.27
C GLN A 34 -11.15 -9.55 0.83
N VAL A 35 -10.13 -9.28 1.63
CA VAL A 35 -8.81 -9.87 1.38
C VAL A 35 -8.92 -11.34 1.80
N GLU A 36 -9.32 -12.19 0.87
CA GLU A 36 -9.15 -13.63 1.04
C GLU A 36 -7.72 -13.89 1.51
N VAL A 37 -7.60 -14.62 2.60
CA VAL A 37 -6.30 -15.15 3.04
C VAL A 37 -5.72 -15.86 1.83
N ASP A 38 -4.64 -15.33 1.29
CA ASP A 38 -3.98 -15.92 0.13
C ASP A 38 -3.81 -17.40 0.39
N ARG A 39 -4.26 -18.23 -0.54
CA ARG A 39 -4.09 -19.69 -0.44
C ARG A 39 -2.64 -19.93 -0.12
N GLN A 40 -2.37 -20.70 0.93
CA GLN A 40 -1.01 -21.10 1.28
C GLN A 40 -0.45 -21.93 0.12
N LEU A 41 0.19 -21.26 -0.81
CA LEU A 41 0.94 -21.90 -1.88
C LEU A 41 2.36 -22.13 -1.36
N THR A 42 2.79 -23.37 -1.37
CA THR A 42 4.18 -23.68 -1.06
C THR A 42 5.08 -23.05 -2.11
N ASN A 43 5.78 -22.00 -1.73
CA ASN A 43 6.69 -21.32 -2.62
C ASN A 43 8.00 -22.10 -2.70
N LEU A 44 8.19 -22.86 -3.76
CA LEU A 44 9.42 -23.61 -4.05
C LEU A 44 10.49 -22.76 -4.74
N THR A 45 10.20 -21.50 -5.01
CA THR A 45 11.13 -20.58 -5.65
C THR A 45 11.68 -19.57 -4.65
N ARG A 46 12.87 -19.03 -4.93
CA ARG A 46 13.47 -17.93 -4.15
C ARG A 46 12.81 -16.56 -4.37
N PHE A 47 11.85 -16.48 -5.27
CA PHE A 47 11.16 -15.21 -5.58
C PHE A 47 9.85 -15.12 -4.83
N SER A 48 9.51 -13.91 -4.38
CA SER A 48 8.22 -13.63 -3.75
C SER A 48 7.06 -13.92 -4.69
N LEU A 49 6.01 -14.56 -4.19
CA LEU A 49 4.76 -14.71 -4.92
C LEU A 49 4.02 -13.35 -4.94
N PHE A 50 3.57 -12.94 -6.12
CA PHE A 50 2.79 -11.74 -6.30
C PHE A 50 1.34 -12.10 -6.62
N PHE A 51 0.46 -11.88 -5.65
CA PHE A 51 -0.98 -12.04 -5.84
C PHE A 51 -1.59 -10.74 -6.39
N PRO A 52 -2.65 -10.81 -7.21
CA PRO A 52 -3.31 -9.61 -7.70
C PRO A 52 -3.91 -8.81 -6.54
N GLU A 53 -3.85 -7.48 -6.63
CA GLU A 53 -4.50 -6.58 -5.68
C GLU A 53 -6.01 -6.61 -5.90
N GLN A 54 -6.79 -6.75 -4.82
CA GLN A 54 -8.25 -6.81 -4.87
C GLN A 54 -8.91 -5.64 -4.15
N ARG A 55 -8.17 -4.93 -3.30
CA ARG A 55 -8.69 -3.79 -2.54
C ARG A 55 -8.90 -2.60 -3.48
N GLN A 56 -10.14 -2.12 -3.58
CA GLN A 56 -10.54 -1.09 -4.54
C GLN A 56 -9.67 0.16 -4.47
N PHE A 57 -9.34 0.62 -3.26
CA PHE A 57 -8.46 1.75 -3.06
C PHE A 57 -7.11 1.61 -3.79
N PHE A 58 -6.52 0.41 -3.82
CA PHE A 58 -5.24 0.16 -4.45
C PHE A 58 -5.34 -0.26 -5.92
N VAL A 59 -6.49 -0.75 -6.37
CA VAL A 59 -6.70 -1.18 -7.76
C VAL A 59 -6.78 0.02 -8.71
N GLU A 60 -7.47 1.07 -8.29
CA GLU A 60 -7.59 2.29 -9.11
C GLU A 60 -6.22 2.94 -9.32
N ASN A 61 -5.87 3.24 -10.58
CA ASN A 61 -4.58 3.81 -11.00
C ASN A 61 -3.35 3.01 -10.53
N SER A 62 -3.53 1.72 -10.23
CA SER A 62 -2.46 0.84 -9.75
C SER A 62 -1.29 0.75 -10.73
N ASP A 63 -1.57 0.85 -12.02
CA ASP A 63 -0.58 0.83 -13.10
C ASP A 63 0.48 1.94 -12.94
N LEU A 64 0.11 3.09 -12.37
CA LEU A 64 1.04 4.18 -12.09
C LEU A 64 2.11 3.81 -11.06
N PHE A 65 1.77 2.97 -10.10
CA PHE A 65 2.67 2.57 -9.01
C PHE A 65 3.30 1.19 -9.24
N GLN A 66 2.61 0.30 -9.94
CA GLN A 66 3.00 -1.10 -10.08
C GLN A 66 3.72 -1.43 -11.39
N SER A 67 3.79 -0.50 -12.35
CA SER A 67 4.44 -0.69 -13.65
C SER A 67 5.97 -0.68 -13.58
N PHE A 68 6.54 -0.40 -12.40
CA PHE A 68 7.98 -0.34 -12.21
C PHE A 68 8.59 -1.70 -11.87
N GLY A 69 9.79 -1.94 -12.41
CA GLY A 69 10.56 -3.15 -12.16
C GLY A 69 10.23 -4.29 -13.12
N PHE A 70 10.55 -5.50 -12.71
CA PHE A 70 10.37 -6.73 -13.49
C PHE A 70 9.36 -7.65 -12.81
N ARG A 71 8.91 -8.68 -13.51
CA ARG A 71 7.93 -9.63 -13.00
C ARG A 71 8.31 -10.23 -11.64
N GLN A 72 9.59 -10.45 -11.38
CA GLN A 72 10.10 -11.02 -10.13
C GLN A 72 10.55 -9.98 -9.10
N ILE A 73 10.80 -8.74 -9.52
CA ILE A 73 11.32 -7.68 -8.66
C ILE A 73 10.48 -6.43 -8.87
N ARG A 74 9.63 -6.12 -7.91
CA ARG A 74 8.80 -4.91 -7.91
C ARG A 74 9.22 -4.00 -6.77
N PRO A 75 9.61 -2.74 -7.05
CA PRO A 75 9.98 -1.78 -6.01
C PRO A 75 8.84 -1.52 -5.04
N PHE A 76 7.63 -1.47 -5.57
CA PHE A 76 6.41 -1.28 -4.78
C PHE A 76 5.38 -2.37 -5.08
N PHE A 77 4.76 -2.86 -4.02
CA PHE A 77 3.67 -3.81 -4.11
C PHE A 77 2.65 -3.52 -3.01
N SER A 78 1.49 -3.00 -3.41
CA SER A 78 0.44 -2.50 -2.50
C SER A 78 -0.05 -3.55 -1.49
N ARG A 79 -0.10 -4.83 -1.85
CA ARG A 79 -0.52 -5.90 -0.92
C ARG A 79 0.39 -6.09 0.29
N ARG A 80 1.60 -5.55 0.26
CA ARG A 80 2.45 -5.52 1.47
C ARG A 80 1.97 -4.52 2.51
N ILE A 81 1.10 -3.57 2.13
CA ILE A 81 0.47 -2.64 3.05
C ILE A 81 -0.68 -3.37 3.75
N GLY A 82 -0.59 -3.50 5.06
CA GLY A 82 -1.61 -4.18 5.85
C GLY A 82 -1.50 -5.71 5.87
N LEU A 83 -0.37 -6.26 5.39
CA LEU A 83 -0.07 -7.68 5.47
C LEU A 83 1.36 -7.90 5.94
N ASP A 84 1.56 -8.76 6.92
CA ASP A 84 2.88 -9.22 7.35
C ASP A 84 2.86 -10.73 7.58
N ASN A 85 3.66 -11.46 6.80
CA ASN A 85 3.79 -12.92 6.87
C ASN A 85 2.44 -13.68 6.87
N GLY A 86 1.48 -13.22 6.06
CA GLY A 86 0.14 -13.81 5.96
C GLY A 86 -0.84 -13.35 7.05
N ASN A 87 -0.43 -12.47 7.95
CA ASN A 87 -1.28 -11.90 8.98
C ASN A 87 -1.77 -10.51 8.56
N ILE A 88 -3.01 -10.21 8.87
CA ILE A 88 -3.61 -8.90 8.58
C ILE A 88 -3.14 -7.89 9.62
N ILE A 89 -2.55 -6.81 9.15
CA ILE A 89 -2.18 -5.63 9.94
C ILE A 89 -3.21 -4.54 9.68
N PRO A 90 -3.92 -4.04 10.71
CA PRO A 90 -4.92 -3.01 10.52
C PRO A 90 -4.33 -1.76 9.87
N ILE A 91 -5.02 -1.19 8.89
CA ILE A 91 -4.67 0.10 8.30
C ILE A 91 -5.49 1.18 9.00
N LEU A 92 -4.82 2.19 9.54
CA LEU A 92 -5.49 3.34 10.17
C LEU A 92 -6.16 4.23 9.14
N GLY A 93 -5.48 4.45 8.03
CA GLY A 93 -5.97 5.28 6.96
C GLY A 93 -4.89 5.66 5.97
N GLY A 94 -5.26 6.44 5.00
CA GLY A 94 -4.33 6.96 4.03
C GLY A 94 -4.97 7.85 2.98
N ALA A 95 -4.12 8.36 2.12
CA ALA A 95 -4.48 9.25 1.04
C ALA A 95 -3.76 8.88 -0.24
N ARG A 96 -4.42 9.05 -1.37
CA ARG A 96 -3.81 8.91 -2.69
C ARG A 96 -4.23 10.07 -3.57
N LEU A 97 -3.26 10.82 -4.05
CA LEU A 97 -3.43 11.81 -5.10
C LEU A 97 -2.95 11.21 -6.41
N SER A 98 -3.77 11.20 -7.44
CA SER A 98 -3.38 10.65 -8.74
C SER A 98 -4.06 11.38 -9.88
N GLY A 99 -3.37 11.44 -11.04
CA GLY A 99 -3.95 12.01 -12.25
C GLY A 99 -2.93 12.48 -13.28
N LYS A 100 -3.44 13.25 -14.25
CA LYS A 100 -2.68 13.79 -15.38
C LYS A 100 -2.80 15.31 -15.40
N PRO A 101 -1.95 16.06 -14.67
CA PRO A 101 -2.02 17.52 -14.61
C PRO A 101 -1.93 18.20 -15.99
N ASN A 102 -1.31 17.52 -16.94
CA ASN A 102 -1.32 17.91 -18.36
C ASN A 102 -1.11 16.69 -19.27
N LYS A 103 -1.10 16.89 -20.60
CA LYS A 103 -0.99 15.82 -21.59
C LYS A 103 0.29 14.98 -21.47
N ASN A 104 1.35 15.55 -20.94
CA ASN A 104 2.67 14.93 -20.90
C ASN A 104 3.02 14.34 -19.53
N TRP A 105 2.36 14.75 -18.46
CA TRP A 105 2.68 14.34 -17.11
C TRP A 105 1.58 13.48 -16.51
N ARG A 106 1.98 12.44 -15.81
CA ARG A 106 1.14 11.63 -14.93
C ARG A 106 1.83 11.53 -13.57
N ILE A 107 1.11 11.82 -12.52
CA ILE A 107 1.63 11.82 -11.15
C ILE A 107 0.76 10.99 -10.24
N GLY A 108 1.40 10.40 -9.25
CA GLY A 108 0.73 9.72 -8.15
C GLY A 108 1.53 9.86 -6.88
N VAL A 109 0.83 10.17 -5.81
CA VAL A 109 1.36 10.20 -4.44
C VAL A 109 0.44 9.35 -3.59
N LEU A 110 1.00 8.44 -2.83
CA LEU A 110 0.30 7.56 -1.91
C LEU A 110 0.95 7.67 -0.54
N ASP A 111 0.16 7.90 0.48
CA ASP A 111 0.55 7.83 1.89
C ASP A 111 -0.41 6.92 2.63
N MET A 112 0.10 5.89 3.30
CA MET A 112 -0.70 4.93 4.04
C MET A 112 -0.08 4.62 5.38
N GLN A 113 -0.91 4.54 6.40
CA GLN A 113 -0.49 4.29 7.77
C GLN A 113 -1.13 3.03 8.34
N THR A 114 -0.31 2.12 8.89
CA THR A 114 -0.78 0.92 9.58
C THR A 114 -0.71 1.10 11.10
N ALA A 115 -1.58 0.39 11.82
CA ALA A 115 -1.58 0.36 13.27
C ALA A 115 -0.48 -0.55 13.83
N LYS A 116 -0.09 -0.31 15.08
CA LYS A 116 0.61 -1.31 15.88
C LYS A 116 -0.37 -2.44 16.22
N THR A 117 0.07 -3.67 16.11
CA THR A 117 -0.73 -4.85 16.46
C THR A 117 0.17 -5.95 17.04
N VAL A 118 -0.45 -6.97 17.63
CA VAL A 118 0.26 -8.16 18.13
C VAL A 118 -0.13 -9.34 17.25
N VAL A 119 0.86 -10.01 16.69
CA VAL A 119 0.68 -11.18 15.85
C VAL A 119 1.53 -12.32 16.39
N ASN A 120 0.90 -13.45 16.74
CA ASN A 120 1.60 -14.63 17.29
C ASN A 120 2.54 -14.26 18.47
N ASP A 121 2.04 -13.49 19.43
CA ASP A 121 2.75 -12.97 20.61
C ASP A 121 3.98 -12.09 20.29
N LYS A 122 4.05 -11.55 19.08
CA LYS A 122 5.07 -10.59 18.67
C LYS A 122 4.45 -9.24 18.36
N ASP A 123 5.06 -8.19 18.87
CA ASP A 123 4.70 -6.82 18.54
C ASP A 123 5.07 -6.53 17.09
N VAL A 124 4.07 -6.16 16.27
CA VAL A 124 4.25 -5.61 14.94
C VAL A 124 3.99 -4.11 15.02
N PHE A 125 5.02 -3.33 14.82
CA PHE A 125 4.94 -1.87 14.93
C PHE A 125 4.17 -1.27 13.75
N GLY A 126 3.48 -0.17 14.03
CA GLY A 126 2.86 0.65 12.99
C GLY A 126 3.87 1.16 11.98
N GLN A 127 3.47 1.28 10.74
CA GLN A 127 4.34 1.68 9.64
C GLN A 127 3.65 2.75 8.81
N ASN A 128 4.44 3.68 8.31
CA ASN A 128 4.04 4.62 7.26
C ASN A 128 4.67 4.19 5.93
N TYR A 129 3.85 4.15 4.91
CA TYR A 129 4.24 3.87 3.52
C TYR A 129 4.00 5.11 2.70
N PHE A 130 5.06 5.74 2.24
CA PHE A 130 4.98 6.88 1.35
C PHE A 130 5.55 6.50 -0.02
N VAL A 131 4.75 6.67 -1.06
CA VAL A 131 5.13 6.32 -2.43
C VAL A 131 4.81 7.47 -3.36
N THR A 132 5.77 7.88 -4.17
CA THR A 132 5.56 8.87 -5.22
C THR A 132 5.98 8.27 -6.56
N ALA A 133 5.11 8.36 -7.54
CA ALA A 133 5.35 7.93 -8.90
C ALA A 133 5.11 9.09 -9.87
N VAL A 134 6.05 9.31 -10.78
CA VAL A 134 5.97 10.36 -11.79
C VAL A 134 6.32 9.76 -13.14
N GLN A 135 5.50 10.04 -14.13
CA GLN A 135 5.73 9.63 -15.50
C GLN A 135 5.59 10.85 -16.43
N ARG A 136 6.55 11.02 -17.33
CA ARG A 136 6.55 12.06 -18.35
C ARG A 136 6.67 11.43 -19.73
N ASN A 137 5.76 11.76 -20.61
CA ASN A 137 5.89 11.44 -22.02
C ASN A 137 6.89 12.41 -22.63
N VAL A 138 7.95 11.84 -23.26
CA VAL A 138 8.98 12.56 -23.99
C VAL A 138 8.97 12.02 -25.41
N PHE A 139 8.97 12.91 -26.38
CA PHE A 139 8.77 12.55 -27.80
C PHE A 139 7.42 11.83 -28.05
N GLU A 140 7.22 11.36 -29.28
CA GLU A 140 5.95 10.76 -29.69
C GLU A 140 5.69 9.36 -29.09
N ARG A 141 6.74 8.60 -28.78
CA ARG A 141 6.62 7.19 -28.39
C ARG A 141 7.48 6.78 -27.19
N SER A 142 7.97 7.75 -26.44
CA SER A 142 8.84 7.48 -25.29
C SER A 142 8.30 8.08 -24.02
N ASN A 143 8.58 7.43 -22.90
CA ASN A 143 8.29 8.00 -21.59
C ASN A 143 9.46 7.78 -20.64
N ILE A 144 9.59 8.70 -19.69
CA ILE A 144 10.49 8.59 -18.54
C ILE A 144 9.62 8.48 -17.31
N ALA A 145 9.89 7.48 -16.48
CA ALA A 145 9.15 7.27 -15.25
C ALA A 145 10.12 7.09 -14.07
N MET A 146 9.72 7.61 -12.92
CA MET A 146 10.44 7.49 -11.66
C MET A 146 9.47 7.10 -10.56
N ILE A 147 9.92 6.24 -9.66
CA ILE A 147 9.21 5.90 -8.43
C ILE A 147 10.13 6.11 -7.23
N PHE A 148 9.59 6.70 -6.18
CA PHE A 148 10.21 6.79 -4.86
C PHE A 148 9.35 6.05 -3.87
N VAL A 149 9.94 5.15 -3.10
CA VAL A 149 9.25 4.35 -2.07
C VAL A 149 9.97 4.54 -0.75
N ASN A 150 9.24 4.97 0.25
CA ASN A 150 9.71 5.08 1.61
C ASN A 150 8.80 4.28 2.54
N ARG A 151 9.39 3.50 3.43
CA ARG A 151 8.70 2.76 4.48
C ARG A 151 9.38 3.07 5.81
N GLN A 152 8.63 3.63 6.74
CA GLN A 152 9.13 4.01 8.06
C GLN A 152 8.32 3.35 9.17
N GLN A 153 9.00 2.91 10.20
CA GLN A 153 8.38 2.46 11.43
C GLN A 153 8.02 3.67 12.30
N LEU A 154 6.77 3.74 12.77
CA LEU A 154 6.25 4.91 13.49
C LEU A 154 6.53 4.88 15.00
N ASP A 155 6.69 3.69 15.56
CA ASP A 155 6.94 3.54 16.98
C ASP A 155 8.38 3.04 17.21
N THR A 156 9.26 3.98 17.50
CA THR A 156 10.69 3.71 17.75
C THR A 156 11.06 3.76 19.23
N THR A 157 10.11 3.87 20.15
CA THR A 157 10.38 3.88 21.58
C THR A 157 10.98 2.54 22.02
N GLY A 158 12.30 2.50 22.12
CA GLY A 158 13.08 1.34 22.60
C GLY A 158 13.89 0.58 21.54
N VAL A 159 13.82 0.96 20.26
CA VAL A 159 14.67 0.34 19.23
C VAL A 159 15.88 1.23 18.97
N SER A 160 17.04 0.75 19.39
CA SER A 160 18.33 1.36 19.04
C SER A 160 18.47 1.39 17.52
N ALA A 161 18.96 2.50 16.97
CA ALA A 161 19.08 2.79 15.53
C ALA A 161 19.97 1.82 14.72
N THR A 162 20.41 0.72 15.31
CA THR A 162 21.38 -0.21 14.73
C THR A 162 20.78 -1.33 13.88
N ASN A 163 19.45 -1.43 13.72
CA ASN A 163 18.80 -2.54 12.99
C ASN A 163 18.24 -2.17 11.60
N PHE A 164 18.77 -1.13 10.95
CA PHE A 164 18.31 -0.72 9.63
C PHE A 164 18.82 -1.58 8.45
N ASN A 165 19.63 -2.61 8.72
CA ASN A 165 20.19 -3.48 7.67
C ASN A 165 19.92 -4.95 7.98
N ARG A 166 18.71 -5.44 7.65
CA ARG A 166 18.48 -6.85 7.33
C ARG A 166 17.27 -7.03 6.44
#